data_6b1a2655aa1aa9c45ec2e89585d72699
#
_entry.id   6b1a2655aa1aa9c45ec2e89585d72699
#
_cell.length_a   1.000
_cell.length_b   1.000
_cell.length_c   1.000
_cell.angle_alpha   90.00
_cell.angle_beta   90.00
_cell.angle_gamma   90.00
#
_symmetry.space_group_name_H-M   'P 1'
#
loop_
_entity.id
_entity.type
_entity.pdbx_description
1 polymer ?
#
loop_
_entity_poly.entity_id
_entity_poly.type
_entity_poly.pdbx_seq_one_letter_code
_entity_poly.pdbx_strand_id
1 'polypeptide(L)'
;MPYQAIENYAIIGNMRSAALVGINGSIDWFCFPHFDSPSVFASILDENKGGYFKLAPTDPKSKNKQYYWPDTNVLITRFYNSEGIVEIIDYMPVGEDIQNEYDYRIVRRVRGIHGKVSMKMECYPAFNYARDTHNTVISDKGASYHSMDLSLGLASNIPLAQNDRGSFVEFNIEEGGSTAVFMLHKIDAGKCCTISYSEEQAERRFTNTIEYWRNWLSKSTYKGRWREMVNRSALILKLLTFEPSGAIVAAPTCSLPEGVGGERNWDYR
;
A
#
# COMPACT_ATOMS: atom_id res chain seq x y z
N MET A 1 -0.56 18.77 -2.87
CA MET A 1 0.37 18.68 -1.69
C MET A 1 1.78 18.79 -2.22
N PRO A 2 2.74 19.43 -1.52
CA PRO A 2 4.11 19.46 -2.01
C PRO A 2 4.67 18.03 -2.06
N TYR A 3 5.51 17.75 -3.06
CA TYR A 3 6.20 16.47 -3.16
C TYR A 3 6.98 16.18 -1.88
N GLN A 4 6.92 14.93 -1.44
CA GLN A 4 7.69 14.51 -0.28
C GLN A 4 9.14 14.21 -0.68
N ALA A 5 10.07 14.39 0.26
CA ALA A 5 11.44 13.96 0.09
C ALA A 5 11.50 12.42 -0.04
N ILE A 6 12.46 11.90 -0.80
CA ILE A 6 12.60 10.46 -1.08
C ILE A 6 12.75 9.64 0.20
N GLU A 7 13.48 10.16 1.19
CA GLU A 7 13.68 9.52 2.50
C GLU A 7 12.40 9.37 3.32
N ASN A 8 11.31 10.03 2.94
CA ASN A 8 10.01 9.92 3.58
C ASN A 8 9.15 8.79 3.00
N TYR A 9 9.67 8.01 2.07
CA TYR A 9 8.98 6.86 1.51
C TYR A 9 9.54 5.56 2.04
N ALA A 10 8.64 4.66 2.43
CA ALA A 10 8.91 3.25 2.66
C ALA A 10 8.28 2.41 1.55
N ILE A 11 8.72 1.17 1.40
CA ILE A 11 8.25 0.24 0.38
C ILE A 11 7.55 -0.96 1.02
N ILE A 12 6.40 -1.33 0.46
CA ILE A 12 5.75 -2.64 0.69
C ILE A 12 5.63 -3.38 -0.62
N GLY A 13 5.55 -4.71 -0.61
CA GLY A 13 5.44 -5.48 -1.85
C GLY A 13 5.28 -6.98 -1.59
N ASN A 14 5.02 -7.71 -2.68
CA ASN A 14 4.74 -9.14 -2.68
C ASN A 14 5.56 -9.92 -3.71
N MET A 15 6.72 -9.39 -4.12
CA MET A 15 7.59 -9.97 -5.14
C MET A 15 6.96 -10.03 -6.55
N ARG A 16 5.87 -9.32 -6.77
CA ARG A 16 5.21 -9.17 -8.09
C ARG A 16 4.94 -7.71 -8.39
N SER A 17 4.64 -6.94 -7.36
CA SER A 17 4.50 -5.50 -7.41
C SER A 17 4.97 -4.89 -6.08
N ALA A 18 5.15 -3.57 -6.08
CA ALA A 18 5.50 -2.81 -4.90
C ALA A 18 4.74 -1.49 -4.87
N ALA A 19 4.48 -1.00 -3.65
CA ALA A 19 3.90 0.30 -3.41
C ALA A 19 4.83 1.16 -2.55
N LEU A 20 4.94 2.45 -2.88
CA LEU A 20 5.67 3.43 -2.07
C LEU A 20 4.70 4.16 -1.15
N VAL A 21 4.95 4.06 0.14
CA VAL A 21 4.11 4.61 1.21
C VAL A 21 4.83 5.78 1.86
N GLY A 22 4.30 6.97 1.69
CA GLY A 22 4.82 8.19 2.33
C GLY A 22 4.59 8.18 3.83
N ILE A 23 5.47 8.85 4.58
CA ILE A 23 5.37 9.00 6.04
C ILE A 23 4.07 9.68 6.48
N ASN A 24 3.39 10.39 5.56
CA ASN A 24 2.08 11.01 5.74
C ASN A 24 0.90 10.03 5.58
N GLY A 25 1.19 8.72 5.40
CA GLY A 25 0.20 7.68 5.23
C GLY A 25 -0.40 7.55 3.83
N SER A 26 0.20 8.18 2.80
CA SER A 26 -0.25 8.11 1.42
C SER A 26 0.54 7.06 0.63
N ILE A 27 -0.13 6.21 -0.13
CA ILE A 27 0.48 5.42 -1.20
C ILE A 27 0.49 6.30 -2.46
N ASP A 28 1.68 6.72 -2.88
CA ASP A 28 1.90 7.68 -3.95
C ASP A 28 2.46 7.05 -5.23
N TRP A 29 2.84 5.76 -5.16
CA TRP A 29 3.24 4.95 -6.29
C TRP A 29 2.76 3.52 -6.12
N PHE A 30 2.12 2.99 -7.15
CA PHE A 30 1.71 1.59 -7.24
C PHE A 30 1.40 1.20 -8.68
N CYS A 31 2.09 0.20 -9.19
CA CYS A 31 1.80 -0.49 -10.44
C CYS A 31 1.07 -1.80 -10.15
N PHE A 32 0.11 -2.19 -10.98
CA PHE A 32 -0.69 -3.38 -10.74
C PHE A 32 -1.03 -4.09 -12.07
N PRO A 33 -0.95 -5.43 -12.15
CA PRO A 33 -0.62 -6.37 -11.07
C PRO A 33 0.88 -6.63 -10.85
N HIS A 34 1.75 -6.16 -11.75
CA HIS A 34 3.19 -6.41 -11.73
C HIS A 34 3.98 -5.11 -11.67
N PHE A 35 5.31 -5.22 -11.43
CA PHE A 35 6.21 -4.07 -11.37
C PHE A 35 6.19 -3.23 -12.65
N ASP A 36 6.08 -3.87 -13.83
CA ASP A 36 6.08 -3.27 -15.16
C ASP A 36 4.69 -2.94 -15.69
N SER A 37 3.64 -3.22 -14.93
CA SER A 37 2.28 -2.86 -15.31
C SER A 37 2.05 -1.35 -15.21
N PRO A 38 1.07 -0.80 -15.94
CA PRO A 38 0.68 0.59 -15.78
C PRO A 38 0.34 0.96 -14.33
N SER A 39 0.64 2.20 -13.93
CA SER A 39 0.38 2.66 -12.59
C SER A 39 -1.11 2.84 -12.31
N VAL A 40 -1.47 2.58 -11.05
CA VAL A 40 -2.78 2.90 -10.45
C VAL A 40 -2.68 4.16 -9.60
N PHE A 41 -1.57 4.31 -8.88
CA PHE A 41 -1.22 5.52 -8.15
C PHE A 41 0.13 5.99 -8.61
N ALA A 42 0.26 7.27 -8.94
CA ALA A 42 1.47 7.91 -9.44
C ALA A 42 1.58 9.40 -9.03
N SER A 43 1.07 9.77 -7.84
CA SER A 43 1.17 11.15 -7.34
C SER A 43 2.62 11.60 -7.12
N ILE A 44 3.57 10.67 -7.03
CA ILE A 44 5.01 10.96 -7.06
C ILE A 44 5.46 11.61 -8.37
N LEU A 45 4.74 11.38 -9.49
CA LEU A 45 5.02 11.99 -10.80
C LEU A 45 4.23 13.29 -11.00
N ASP A 46 2.97 13.32 -10.57
CA ASP A 46 2.09 14.47 -10.64
C ASP A 46 1.12 14.46 -9.46
N GLU A 47 1.32 15.36 -8.51
CA GLU A 47 0.51 15.44 -7.29
C GLU A 47 -0.98 15.75 -7.53
N ASN A 48 -1.31 16.32 -8.67
CA ASN A 48 -2.68 16.72 -9.01
C ASN A 48 -3.44 15.63 -9.77
N LYS A 49 -2.76 14.91 -10.67
CA LYS A 49 -3.35 13.95 -11.60
C LYS A 49 -3.04 12.50 -11.26
N GLY A 50 -1.90 12.25 -10.61
CA GLY A 50 -1.32 10.91 -10.48
C GLY A 50 -2.10 9.93 -9.59
N GLY A 51 -3.10 10.41 -8.85
CA GLY A 51 -3.87 9.56 -7.94
C GLY A 51 -3.06 9.05 -6.73
N TYR A 52 -3.77 8.70 -5.67
CA TYR A 52 -3.16 8.22 -4.43
C TYR A 52 -4.15 7.43 -3.57
N PHE A 53 -3.63 6.69 -2.58
CA PHE A 53 -4.42 6.06 -1.55
C PHE A 53 -3.92 6.48 -0.17
N LYS A 54 -4.60 7.44 0.44
CA LYS A 54 -4.18 8.07 1.70
C LYS A 54 -5.04 7.63 2.88
N LEU A 55 -4.37 7.34 3.99
CA LEU A 55 -4.94 7.16 5.32
C LEU A 55 -4.17 8.06 6.29
N ALA A 56 -4.85 8.99 6.95
CA ALA A 56 -4.21 9.91 7.89
C ALA A 56 -5.23 10.45 8.90
N PRO A 57 -4.79 10.93 10.08
CA PRO A 57 -5.62 11.72 10.95
C PRO A 57 -6.14 12.97 10.25
N THR A 58 -7.34 13.42 10.61
CA THR A 58 -7.92 14.67 10.10
C THR A 58 -7.21 15.91 10.65
N ASP A 59 -6.58 15.80 11.83
CA ASP A 59 -5.76 16.86 12.41
C ASP A 59 -4.43 17.04 11.65
N PRO A 60 -4.22 18.16 10.95
CA PRO A 60 -3.00 18.42 10.18
C PRO A 60 -1.75 18.61 11.05
N LYS A 61 -1.90 18.79 12.36
CA LYS A 61 -0.78 18.94 13.32
C LYS A 61 -0.29 17.60 13.84
N SER A 62 -0.90 16.49 13.44
CA SER A 62 -0.47 15.15 13.84
C SER A 62 0.98 14.91 13.44
N LYS A 63 1.81 14.48 14.40
CA LYS A 63 3.17 14.00 14.15
C LYS A 63 3.13 12.55 13.75
N ASN A 64 4.12 12.11 12.99
CA ASN A 64 4.18 10.73 12.52
C ASN A 64 5.56 10.11 12.74
N LYS A 65 5.58 8.78 12.74
CA LYS A 65 6.79 7.96 12.71
C LYS A 65 6.49 6.71 11.90
N GLN A 66 7.46 6.31 11.05
CA GLN A 66 7.32 5.14 10.19
C GLN A 66 8.42 4.13 10.50
N TYR A 67 8.08 2.85 10.58
CA TYR A 67 9.00 1.76 10.84
C TYR A 67 8.41 0.43 10.37
N TYR A 68 9.26 -0.56 10.16
CA TYR A 68 8.79 -1.90 9.79
C TYR A 68 8.55 -2.78 11.02
N TRP A 69 7.56 -3.65 10.92
CA TRP A 69 7.43 -4.75 11.86
C TRP A 69 8.72 -5.57 11.86
N PRO A 70 9.26 -5.95 13.03
CA PRO A 70 10.59 -6.57 13.11
C PRO A 70 10.77 -7.76 12.17
N ASP A 71 11.85 -7.72 11.38
CA ASP A 71 12.26 -8.75 10.43
C ASP A 71 11.23 -9.06 9.32
N THR A 72 10.50 -8.03 8.86
CA THR A 72 9.49 -8.15 7.80
C THR A 72 9.48 -6.96 6.83
N ASN A 73 8.65 -7.05 5.77
CA ASN A 73 8.25 -5.93 4.91
C ASN A 73 6.83 -5.43 5.23
N VAL A 74 6.34 -5.66 6.44
CA VAL A 74 5.11 -5.07 6.95
C VAL A 74 5.43 -3.71 7.54
N LEU A 75 4.82 -2.65 7.03
CA LEU A 75 5.10 -1.27 7.40
C LEU A 75 4.11 -0.78 8.45
N ILE A 76 4.59 -0.03 9.43
CA ILE A 76 3.77 0.66 10.42
C ILE A 76 4.02 2.15 10.28
N THR A 77 2.94 2.90 10.08
CA THR A 77 2.93 4.36 10.19
C THR A 77 2.12 4.74 11.43
N ARG A 78 2.79 5.27 12.45
CA ARG A 78 2.15 5.68 13.70
C ARG A 78 2.00 7.19 13.71
N PHE A 79 0.79 7.65 14.02
CA PHE A 79 0.46 9.05 14.19
C PHE A 79 0.17 9.37 15.65
N TYR A 80 0.54 10.58 16.04
CA TYR A 80 0.39 11.14 17.39
C TYR A 80 -0.26 12.50 17.28
N ASN A 81 -1.32 12.73 18.01
CA ASN A 81 -1.92 14.05 18.18
C ASN A 81 -2.40 14.24 19.63
N SER A 82 -3.05 15.37 19.92
CA SER A 82 -3.57 15.68 21.25
C SER A 82 -4.70 14.76 21.71
N GLU A 83 -5.37 14.06 20.81
CA GLU A 83 -6.51 13.18 21.09
C GLU A 83 -6.11 11.73 21.30
N GLY A 84 -4.94 11.32 20.76
CA GLY A 84 -4.50 9.94 20.91
C GLY A 84 -3.37 9.52 19.97
N ILE A 85 -3.23 8.20 19.88
CA ILE A 85 -2.22 7.51 19.05
C ILE A 85 -2.93 6.48 18.20
N VAL A 86 -2.63 6.49 16.89
CA VAL A 86 -3.17 5.53 15.91
C VAL A 86 -2.05 4.94 15.07
N GLU A 87 -2.18 3.69 14.68
CA GLU A 87 -1.29 2.99 13.75
C GLU A 87 -2.02 2.58 12.49
N ILE A 88 -1.35 2.78 11.36
CA ILE A 88 -1.69 2.17 10.08
C ILE A 88 -0.67 1.06 9.84
N ILE A 89 -1.15 -0.14 9.58
CA ILE A 89 -0.37 -1.33 9.26
C ILE A 89 -0.59 -1.63 7.79
N ASP A 90 0.44 -1.40 6.98
CA ASP A 90 0.40 -1.54 5.53
C ASP A 90 1.23 -2.76 5.10
N TYR A 91 0.64 -3.65 4.30
CA TYR A 91 1.34 -4.79 3.74
C TYR A 91 0.66 -5.32 2.47
N MET A 92 1.43 -6.05 1.69
CA MET A 92 0.92 -6.88 0.62
C MET A 92 1.06 -8.34 1.08
N PRO A 93 -0.04 -9.13 1.15
CA PRO A 93 0.01 -10.53 1.60
C PRO A 93 0.98 -11.38 0.77
N VAL A 94 1.76 -12.22 1.44
CA VAL A 94 2.65 -13.22 0.87
C VAL A 94 2.56 -14.51 1.69
N GLY A 95 3.10 -15.62 1.16
CA GLY A 95 3.09 -16.90 1.88
C GLY A 95 1.76 -17.67 1.78
N GLU A 96 0.85 -17.23 0.96
CA GLU A 96 -0.38 -17.95 0.58
C GLU A 96 -0.19 -18.57 -0.81
N ASP A 97 -0.96 -19.61 -1.13
CA ASP A 97 -1.05 -20.14 -2.49
C ASP A 97 -1.79 -19.13 -3.38
N ILE A 98 -1.01 -18.23 -3.97
CA ILE A 98 -1.54 -17.24 -4.92
C ILE A 98 -1.75 -17.95 -6.25
N GLN A 99 -2.99 -18.23 -6.57
CA GLN A 99 -3.37 -18.98 -7.79
C GLN A 99 -3.44 -18.07 -9.02
N ASN A 100 -3.74 -16.78 -8.83
CA ASN A 100 -3.91 -15.83 -9.92
C ASN A 100 -3.76 -14.37 -9.43
N GLU A 101 -3.79 -13.42 -10.37
CA GLU A 101 -3.64 -11.98 -10.07
C GLU A 101 -4.79 -11.36 -9.25
N TYR A 102 -5.93 -12.03 -9.09
CA TYR A 102 -7.03 -11.59 -8.21
C TYR A 102 -6.66 -11.74 -6.73
N ASP A 103 -5.65 -12.55 -6.43
CA ASP A 103 -5.16 -12.75 -5.06
C ASP A 103 -4.18 -11.66 -4.62
N TYR A 104 -3.71 -10.82 -5.56
CA TYR A 104 -2.82 -9.71 -5.24
C TYR A 104 -3.60 -8.60 -4.56
N ARG A 105 -3.10 -8.19 -3.40
CA ARG A 105 -3.81 -7.26 -2.52
C ARG A 105 -2.87 -6.29 -1.85
N ILE A 106 -3.35 -5.07 -1.65
CA ILE A 106 -2.80 -4.16 -0.64
C ILE A 106 -3.77 -4.15 0.53
N VAL A 107 -3.28 -4.40 1.71
CA VAL A 107 -4.06 -4.34 2.95
C VAL A 107 -3.55 -3.18 3.80
N ARG A 108 -4.48 -2.32 4.23
CA ARG A 108 -4.24 -1.20 5.13
C ARG A 108 -5.16 -1.36 6.34
N ARG A 109 -4.59 -1.60 7.51
CA ARG A 109 -5.33 -1.77 8.77
C ARG A 109 -5.07 -0.58 9.68
N VAL A 110 -6.12 -0.03 10.26
CA VAL A 110 -6.02 1.11 11.19
C VAL A 110 -6.48 0.67 12.56
N ARG A 111 -5.63 0.84 13.58
CA ARG A 111 -5.96 0.51 14.97
C ARG A 111 -5.65 1.66 15.92
N GLY A 112 -6.51 1.88 16.91
CA GLY A 112 -6.28 2.80 18.02
C GLY A 112 -5.29 2.19 19.02
N ILE A 113 -4.27 2.95 19.37
CA ILE A 113 -3.27 2.58 20.37
C ILE A 113 -3.55 3.29 21.70
N HIS A 114 -4.02 4.54 21.62
CA HIS A 114 -4.39 5.33 22.78
C HIS A 114 -5.42 6.40 22.40
N GLY A 115 -6.41 6.62 23.28
CA GLY A 115 -7.42 7.64 23.08
C GLY A 115 -8.37 7.39 21.91
N LYS A 116 -8.86 8.49 21.29
CA LYS A 116 -9.78 8.47 20.15
C LYS A 116 -9.26 9.42 19.09
N VAL A 117 -9.02 8.93 17.88
CA VAL A 117 -8.47 9.71 16.77
C VAL A 117 -9.42 9.72 15.59
N SER A 118 -9.72 10.91 15.07
CA SER A 118 -10.47 11.08 13.82
C SER A 118 -9.56 10.87 12.63
N MET A 119 -9.93 9.95 11.74
CA MET A 119 -9.19 9.53 10.58
C MET A 119 -9.92 9.84 9.30
N LYS A 120 -9.17 10.05 8.22
CA LYS A 120 -9.69 10.14 6.86
C LYS A 120 -8.99 9.12 5.96
N MET A 121 -9.79 8.41 5.18
CA MET A 121 -9.35 7.59 4.05
C MET A 121 -9.76 8.26 2.74
N GLU A 122 -8.83 8.31 1.79
CA GLU A 122 -9.05 8.77 0.41
C GLU A 122 -8.38 7.78 -0.53
N CYS A 123 -9.15 7.16 -1.43
CA CYS A 123 -8.65 6.28 -2.48
C CYS A 123 -9.08 6.84 -3.83
N TYR A 124 -8.14 7.44 -4.53
CA TYR A 124 -8.33 8.14 -5.80
C TYR A 124 -7.42 7.55 -6.88
N PRO A 125 -7.81 6.42 -7.50
CA PRO A 125 -7.01 5.80 -8.55
C PRO A 125 -6.90 6.71 -9.79
N ALA A 126 -5.72 6.65 -10.43
CA ALA A 126 -5.46 7.31 -11.71
C ALA A 126 -4.80 6.30 -12.66
N PHE A 127 -5.64 5.49 -13.29
CA PHE A 127 -5.23 4.36 -14.11
C PHE A 127 -4.34 4.77 -15.28
N ASN A 128 -3.43 3.86 -15.66
CA ASN A 128 -2.56 4.01 -16.82
C ASN A 128 -1.79 5.34 -16.81
N TYR A 129 -1.13 5.67 -15.68
CA TYR A 129 -0.42 6.95 -15.51
C TYR A 129 -1.34 8.16 -15.67
N ALA A 130 -2.56 8.10 -15.15
CA ALA A 130 -3.61 9.12 -15.28
C ALA A 130 -4.05 9.40 -16.74
N ARG A 131 -3.86 8.46 -17.66
CA ARG A 131 -4.32 8.57 -19.05
C ARG A 131 -5.74 8.08 -19.23
N ASP A 132 -6.17 7.13 -18.40
CA ASP A 132 -7.49 6.52 -18.50
C ASP A 132 -8.45 7.08 -17.46
N THR A 133 -9.66 7.33 -17.87
CA THR A 133 -10.77 7.63 -16.98
C THR A 133 -11.27 6.36 -16.31
N HIS A 134 -11.92 6.48 -15.16
CA HIS A 134 -12.57 5.37 -14.49
C HIS A 134 -13.94 5.79 -13.94
N ASN A 135 -14.78 4.81 -13.72
CA ASN A 135 -16.05 4.95 -13.01
C ASN A 135 -15.93 4.33 -11.62
N THR A 136 -16.41 5.05 -10.60
CA THR A 136 -16.45 4.57 -9.21
C THR A 136 -17.88 4.15 -8.86
N VAL A 137 -18.04 2.98 -8.26
CA VAL A 137 -19.33 2.44 -7.80
C VAL A 137 -19.18 2.05 -6.32
N ILE A 138 -20.04 2.58 -5.46
CA ILE A 138 -20.10 2.23 -4.04
C ILE A 138 -21.07 1.07 -3.83
N SER A 139 -20.69 0.15 -2.95
CA SER A 139 -21.52 -0.96 -2.47
C SER A 139 -21.48 -1.02 -0.93
N ASP A 140 -22.29 -1.90 -0.36
CA ASP A 140 -22.29 -2.22 1.08
C ASP A 140 -20.95 -2.81 1.58
N LYS A 141 -20.10 -3.31 0.68
CA LYS A 141 -18.81 -3.94 0.99
C LYS A 141 -17.61 -3.09 0.62
N GLY A 142 -17.82 -1.89 0.08
CA GLY A 142 -16.73 -0.99 -0.30
C GLY A 142 -16.97 -0.26 -1.61
N ALA A 143 -15.91 -0.08 -2.39
CA ALA A 143 -15.95 0.61 -3.68
C ALA A 143 -15.39 -0.27 -4.81
N SER A 144 -15.83 0.00 -6.02
CA SER A 144 -15.28 -0.60 -7.25
C SER A 144 -14.87 0.53 -8.19
N TYR A 145 -13.72 0.38 -8.83
CA TYR A 145 -13.17 1.32 -9.80
C TYR A 145 -12.99 0.61 -11.13
N HIS A 146 -13.71 1.05 -12.15
CA HIS A 146 -13.68 0.42 -13.48
C HIS A 146 -13.03 1.35 -14.50
N SER A 147 -11.90 0.93 -15.02
CA SER A 147 -11.22 1.55 -16.14
C SER A 147 -11.31 0.63 -17.37
N MET A 148 -10.72 1.04 -18.50
CA MET A 148 -10.80 0.30 -19.75
C MET A 148 -10.22 -1.13 -19.62
N ASP A 149 -9.02 -1.25 -19.06
CA ASP A 149 -8.26 -2.50 -19.02
C ASP A 149 -8.16 -3.12 -17.61
N LEU A 150 -8.49 -2.36 -16.57
CA LEU A 150 -8.33 -2.81 -15.20
C LEU A 150 -9.53 -2.40 -14.35
N SER A 151 -10.03 -3.35 -13.56
CA SER A 151 -11.03 -3.09 -12.53
C SER A 151 -10.49 -3.47 -11.16
N LEU A 152 -10.63 -2.57 -10.18
CA LEU A 152 -10.19 -2.77 -8.81
C LEU A 152 -11.36 -2.65 -7.84
N GLY A 153 -11.36 -3.47 -6.81
CA GLY A 153 -12.24 -3.39 -5.66
C GLY A 153 -11.47 -2.88 -4.43
N LEU A 154 -12.07 -1.99 -3.68
CA LEU A 154 -11.63 -1.60 -2.34
C LEU A 154 -12.64 -2.13 -1.33
N ALA A 155 -12.36 -3.31 -0.76
CA ALA A 155 -13.16 -3.85 0.32
C ALA A 155 -12.93 -3.05 1.61
N SER A 156 -14.01 -2.74 2.32
CA SER A 156 -13.97 -1.96 3.56
C SER A 156 -15.00 -2.49 4.56
N ASN A 157 -14.65 -2.51 5.85
CA ASN A 157 -15.59 -2.76 6.93
C ASN A 157 -16.26 -1.48 7.46
N ILE A 158 -15.99 -0.34 6.81
CA ILE A 158 -16.60 0.96 7.07
C ILE A 158 -17.29 1.42 5.79
N PRO A 159 -18.54 1.92 5.85
CA PRO A 159 -19.24 2.46 4.68
C PRO A 159 -18.45 3.58 4.02
N LEU A 160 -18.33 3.53 2.70
CA LEU A 160 -17.61 4.51 1.90
C LEU A 160 -18.58 5.48 1.22
N ALA A 161 -18.09 6.70 0.94
CA ALA A 161 -18.70 7.67 0.05
C ALA A 161 -17.83 7.84 -1.21
N GLN A 162 -18.39 8.43 -2.27
CA GLN A 162 -17.65 8.73 -3.51
C GLN A 162 -17.74 10.22 -3.87
N ASN A 163 -16.76 10.65 -4.62
CA ASN A 163 -16.74 11.92 -5.36
C ASN A 163 -16.22 11.69 -6.78
N ASP A 164 -15.99 12.75 -7.55
CA ASP A 164 -15.51 12.67 -8.93
C ASP A 164 -14.13 12.03 -9.09
N ARG A 165 -13.35 11.87 -8.00
CA ARG A 165 -12.00 11.31 -8.01
C ARG A 165 -11.93 9.84 -7.58
N GLY A 166 -12.93 9.34 -6.85
CA GLY A 166 -12.95 7.99 -6.31
C GLY A 166 -13.73 7.90 -5.00
N SER A 167 -13.24 7.13 -4.02
CA SER A 167 -13.93 6.93 -2.75
C SER A 167 -13.18 7.54 -1.56
N PHE A 168 -13.96 7.88 -0.53
CA PHE A 168 -13.44 8.43 0.71
C PHE A 168 -14.35 8.08 1.90
N VAL A 169 -13.81 8.23 3.12
CA VAL A 169 -14.57 8.16 4.37
C VAL A 169 -13.82 8.87 5.49
N GLU A 170 -14.56 9.51 6.39
CA GLU A 170 -14.08 10.00 7.69
C GLU A 170 -14.67 9.13 8.78
N PHE A 171 -13.84 8.69 9.72
CA PHE A 171 -14.22 7.76 10.78
C PHE A 171 -13.37 7.97 12.03
N ASN A 172 -13.85 7.45 13.16
CA ASN A 172 -13.13 7.50 14.43
C ASN A 172 -12.55 6.13 14.75
N ILE A 173 -11.33 6.12 15.27
CA ILE A 173 -10.67 4.94 15.84
C ILE A 173 -10.40 5.20 17.32
N GLU A 174 -10.76 4.22 18.15
CA GLU A 174 -10.60 4.26 19.61
C GLU A 174 -9.68 3.13 20.08
N GLU A 175 -8.99 3.37 21.20
CA GLU A 175 -8.21 2.34 21.90
C GLU A 175 -9.09 1.14 22.26
N GLY A 176 -8.64 -0.08 21.90
CA GLY A 176 -9.39 -1.32 22.14
C GLY A 176 -10.67 -1.47 21.31
N GLY A 177 -10.96 -0.53 20.41
CA GLY A 177 -12.10 -0.60 19.49
C GLY A 177 -11.82 -1.49 18.27
N SER A 178 -12.82 -1.58 17.38
CA SER A 178 -12.70 -2.35 16.13
C SER A 178 -11.65 -1.75 15.21
N THR A 179 -10.89 -2.61 14.56
CA THR A 179 -9.91 -2.24 13.54
C THR A 179 -10.63 -1.84 12.24
N ALA A 180 -10.27 -0.69 11.65
CA ALA A 180 -10.69 -0.36 10.30
C ALA A 180 -9.78 -1.07 9.29
N VAL A 181 -10.37 -1.67 8.27
CA VAL A 181 -9.63 -2.43 7.25
C VAL A 181 -10.05 -1.99 5.87
N PHE A 182 -9.06 -1.69 5.05
CA PHE A 182 -9.20 -1.37 3.64
C PHE A 182 -8.31 -2.31 2.82
N MET A 183 -8.91 -3.02 1.87
CA MET A 183 -8.20 -3.99 1.05
C MET A 183 -8.44 -3.71 -0.44
N LEU A 184 -7.41 -3.25 -1.13
CA LEU A 184 -7.42 -3.07 -2.58
C LEU A 184 -7.06 -4.39 -3.27
N HIS A 185 -7.85 -4.79 -4.27
CA HIS A 185 -7.66 -6.04 -5.01
C HIS A 185 -8.22 -5.94 -6.43
N LYS A 186 -7.87 -6.89 -7.32
CA LYS A 186 -8.46 -6.99 -8.65
C LYS A 186 -9.89 -7.53 -8.57
N ILE A 187 -10.75 -7.05 -9.44
CA ILE A 187 -12.10 -7.58 -9.68
C ILE A 187 -12.33 -7.75 -11.19
N ASP A 188 -13.33 -8.53 -11.55
CA ASP A 188 -13.78 -8.62 -12.94
C ASP A 188 -14.43 -7.31 -13.40
N ALA A 189 -14.31 -7.03 -14.68
CA ALA A 189 -14.93 -5.85 -15.29
C ALA A 189 -16.46 -5.87 -15.09
N GLY A 190 -17.00 -4.73 -14.66
CA GLY A 190 -18.43 -4.56 -14.42
C GLY A 190 -18.97 -5.23 -13.16
N LYS A 191 -18.13 -5.91 -12.36
CA LYS A 191 -18.55 -6.47 -11.07
C LYS A 191 -18.31 -5.50 -9.93
N CYS A 192 -19.22 -5.42 -8.98
CA CYS A 192 -19.03 -4.69 -7.74
C CYS A 192 -18.06 -5.43 -6.81
N CYS A 193 -17.43 -4.70 -5.89
CA CYS A 193 -16.67 -5.30 -4.81
C CYS A 193 -17.61 -6.17 -3.96
N THR A 194 -17.39 -7.49 -3.99
CA THR A 194 -18.20 -8.48 -3.29
C THR A 194 -17.50 -9.13 -2.11
N ILE A 195 -16.20 -8.90 -1.98
CA ILE A 195 -15.38 -9.49 -0.92
C ILE A 195 -15.72 -8.78 0.38
N SER A 196 -16.27 -9.53 1.33
CA SER A 196 -16.34 -9.08 2.72
C SER A 196 -15.10 -9.59 3.43
N TYR A 197 -14.45 -8.71 4.16
CA TYR A 197 -13.21 -9.02 4.86
C TYR A 197 -13.50 -9.24 6.34
N SER A 198 -13.41 -10.49 6.81
CA SER A 198 -13.53 -10.76 8.24
C SER A 198 -12.20 -10.41 8.95
N GLU A 199 -12.31 -9.97 10.20
CA GLU A 199 -11.12 -9.66 11.04
C GLU A 199 -10.21 -10.90 11.19
N GLU A 200 -10.79 -12.09 11.29
CA GLU A 200 -10.06 -13.36 11.35
C GLU A 200 -9.25 -13.63 10.07
N GLN A 201 -9.82 -13.37 8.90
CA GLN A 201 -9.09 -13.50 7.63
C GLN A 201 -7.95 -12.48 7.52
N ALA A 202 -8.18 -11.25 8.03
CA ALA A 202 -7.16 -10.22 8.09
C ALA A 202 -5.99 -10.66 8.96
N GLU A 203 -6.28 -11.16 10.15
CA GLU A 203 -5.27 -11.59 11.11
C GLU A 203 -4.48 -12.80 10.58
N ARG A 204 -5.16 -13.77 9.99
CA ARG A 204 -4.48 -14.92 9.37
C ARG A 204 -3.51 -14.49 8.27
N ARG A 205 -3.93 -13.60 7.35
CA ARG A 205 -3.06 -13.10 6.27
C ARG A 205 -1.89 -12.29 6.80
N PHE A 206 -2.13 -11.50 7.83
CA PHE A 206 -1.09 -10.74 8.52
C PHE A 206 -0.04 -11.68 9.12
N THR A 207 -0.49 -12.70 9.85
CA THR A 207 0.39 -13.71 10.48
C THR A 207 1.19 -14.48 9.42
N ASN A 208 0.54 -14.99 8.36
CA ASN A 208 1.22 -15.69 7.27
C ASN A 208 2.28 -14.80 6.60
N THR A 209 1.97 -13.52 6.40
CA THR A 209 2.92 -12.57 5.81
C THR A 209 4.15 -12.35 6.71
N ILE A 210 3.95 -12.20 8.02
CA ILE A 210 5.06 -12.08 9.00
C ILE A 210 5.91 -13.35 8.98
N GLU A 211 5.28 -14.51 9.08
CA GLU A 211 5.97 -15.80 9.09
C GLU A 211 6.78 -16.04 7.81
N TYR A 212 6.21 -15.71 6.66
CA TYR A 212 6.92 -15.80 5.38
C TYR A 212 8.23 -15.01 5.39
N TRP A 213 8.19 -13.71 5.75
CA TRP A 213 9.37 -12.85 5.75
C TRP A 213 10.41 -13.32 6.76
N ARG A 214 9.99 -13.71 7.96
CA ARG A 214 10.87 -14.21 9.02
C ARG A 214 11.50 -15.54 8.65
N ASN A 215 10.73 -16.49 8.08
CA ASN A 215 11.23 -17.78 7.62
C ASN A 215 12.25 -17.59 6.48
N TRP A 216 12.01 -16.66 5.58
CA TRP A 216 12.99 -16.36 4.54
C TRP A 216 14.26 -15.76 5.13
N LEU A 217 14.15 -14.80 6.02
CA LEU A 217 15.28 -14.12 6.65
C LEU A 217 16.07 -15.02 7.58
N SER A 218 15.46 -16.03 8.20
CA SER A 218 16.13 -16.99 9.09
C SER A 218 17.25 -17.79 8.41
N LYS A 219 17.27 -17.81 7.07
CA LYS A 219 18.34 -18.41 6.27
C LYS A 219 19.63 -17.59 6.28
N SER A 220 19.59 -16.35 6.77
CA SER A 220 20.78 -15.49 6.86
C SER A 220 21.71 -15.97 7.95
N THR A 221 22.98 -16.13 7.61
CA THR A 221 24.05 -16.53 8.54
C THR A 221 24.80 -15.36 9.16
N TYR A 222 24.48 -14.14 8.75
CA TYR A 222 25.16 -12.94 9.25
C TYR A 222 24.84 -12.67 10.72
N LYS A 223 25.87 -12.55 11.55
CA LYS A 223 25.78 -12.30 13.01
C LYS A 223 26.56 -11.04 13.45
N GLY A 224 26.94 -10.19 12.50
CA GLY A 224 27.71 -8.97 12.78
C GLY A 224 26.88 -7.84 13.42
N ARG A 225 27.58 -6.78 13.83
CA ARG A 225 26.99 -5.60 14.51
C ARG A 225 25.95 -4.85 13.66
N TRP A 226 25.99 -4.98 12.34
CA TRP A 226 25.09 -4.33 11.40
C TRP A 226 23.88 -5.19 11.00
N ARG A 227 23.47 -6.11 11.87
CA ARG A 227 22.44 -7.11 11.58
C ARG A 227 21.15 -6.49 11.07
N GLU A 228 20.64 -5.44 11.70
CA GLU A 228 19.39 -4.78 11.28
C GLU A 228 19.48 -4.22 9.86
N MET A 229 20.60 -3.57 9.52
CA MET A 229 20.83 -3.02 8.18
C MET A 229 20.95 -4.13 7.14
N VAL A 230 21.69 -5.18 7.43
CA VAL A 230 21.84 -6.36 6.54
C VAL A 230 20.50 -7.06 6.33
N ASN A 231 19.73 -7.28 7.40
CA ASN A 231 18.40 -7.87 7.33
C ASN A 231 17.46 -7.01 6.48
N ARG A 232 17.45 -5.69 6.69
CA ARG A 232 16.63 -4.77 5.89
C ARG A 232 17.02 -4.79 4.41
N SER A 233 18.31 -4.77 4.09
CA SER A 233 18.79 -4.89 2.71
C SER A 233 18.36 -6.19 2.07
N ALA A 234 18.49 -7.31 2.77
CA ALA A 234 18.09 -8.63 2.30
C ALA A 234 16.58 -8.71 2.03
N LEU A 235 15.74 -8.14 2.92
CA LEU A 235 14.29 -8.10 2.76
C LEU A 235 13.88 -7.26 1.54
N ILE A 236 14.53 -6.13 1.29
CA ILE A 236 14.25 -5.28 0.11
C ILE A 236 14.67 -6.00 -1.18
N LEU A 237 15.85 -6.60 -1.22
CA LEU A 237 16.29 -7.38 -2.39
C LEU A 237 15.33 -8.53 -2.70
N LYS A 238 14.86 -9.23 -1.67
CA LYS A 238 13.85 -10.30 -1.86
C LYS A 238 12.53 -9.74 -2.36
N LEU A 239 12.05 -8.62 -1.81
CA LEU A 239 10.82 -7.96 -2.24
C LEU A 239 10.89 -7.57 -3.72
N LEU A 240 12.04 -7.07 -4.18
CA LEU A 240 12.27 -6.66 -5.57
C LEU A 240 12.63 -7.82 -6.51
N THR A 241 12.72 -9.06 -6.01
CA THR A 241 12.89 -10.24 -6.86
C THR A 241 11.55 -10.65 -7.42
N PHE A 242 11.36 -10.49 -8.74
CA PHE A 242 10.12 -10.90 -9.41
C PHE A 242 9.95 -12.41 -9.35
N GLU A 243 8.99 -12.87 -8.57
CA GLU A 243 8.83 -14.30 -8.24
C GLU A 243 8.71 -15.21 -9.46
N PRO A 244 7.96 -14.86 -10.55
CA PRO A 244 7.81 -15.74 -11.69
C PRO A 244 9.07 -16.02 -12.48
N SER A 245 10.03 -15.08 -12.52
CA SER A 245 11.26 -15.21 -13.32
C SER A 245 12.53 -15.28 -12.47
N GLY A 246 12.48 -14.84 -11.21
CA GLY A 246 13.66 -14.67 -10.37
C GLY A 246 14.51 -13.43 -10.69
N ALA A 247 14.10 -12.60 -11.66
CA ALA A 247 14.79 -11.37 -11.99
C ALA A 247 14.65 -10.33 -10.86
N ILE A 248 15.69 -9.55 -10.59
CA ILE A 248 15.65 -8.44 -9.62
C ILE A 248 15.31 -7.16 -10.37
N VAL A 249 14.25 -6.48 -9.91
CA VAL A 249 13.84 -5.17 -10.46
C VAL A 249 14.80 -4.11 -9.94
N ALA A 250 15.36 -3.29 -10.85
CA ALA A 250 16.33 -2.26 -10.48
C ALA A 250 15.71 -1.11 -9.67
N ALA A 251 14.47 -0.75 -9.99
CA ALA A 251 13.73 0.30 -9.30
C ALA A 251 12.23 -0.01 -9.26
N PRO A 252 11.56 0.16 -8.11
CA PRO A 252 10.11 -0.06 -7.99
C PRO A 252 9.30 0.97 -8.78
N THR A 253 9.92 2.07 -9.19
CA THR A 253 9.32 3.15 -9.99
C THR A 253 9.53 3.00 -11.50
N CYS A 254 10.06 1.86 -11.95
CA CYS A 254 10.37 1.61 -13.36
C CYS A 254 11.17 2.75 -14.01
N SER A 255 12.28 3.15 -13.37
CA SER A 255 13.22 4.14 -13.88
C SER A 255 12.60 5.54 -14.06
N LEU A 256 12.39 6.24 -12.96
CA LEU A 256 12.14 7.67 -13.03
C LEU A 256 13.31 8.37 -13.72
N PRO A 257 13.05 9.40 -14.56
CA PRO A 257 14.11 10.09 -15.29
C PRO A 257 15.14 10.73 -14.34
N GLU A 258 16.43 10.64 -14.68
CA GLU A 258 17.52 11.28 -13.91
C GLU A 258 17.39 12.80 -13.85
N GLY A 259 16.74 13.38 -14.86
CA GLY A 259 16.46 14.80 -14.92
C GLY A 259 15.12 15.07 -15.62
N VAL A 260 14.33 15.97 -15.09
CA VAL A 260 13.04 16.36 -15.65
C VAL A 260 13.24 16.92 -17.07
N GLY A 261 12.53 16.34 -18.04
CA GLY A 261 12.63 16.72 -19.46
C GLY A 261 13.90 16.24 -20.18
N GLY A 262 14.75 15.46 -19.49
CA GLY A 262 15.94 14.86 -20.09
C GLY A 262 15.65 13.55 -20.81
N GLU A 263 16.57 13.16 -21.73
CA GLU A 263 16.46 11.92 -22.50
C GLU A 263 16.95 10.68 -21.69
N ARG A 264 17.63 10.88 -20.57
CA ARG A 264 18.20 9.81 -19.76
C ARG A 264 17.15 9.20 -18.85
N ASN A 265 16.67 8.06 -19.27
CA ASN A 265 15.74 7.24 -18.51
C ASN A 265 16.24 5.79 -18.51
N TRP A 266 17.42 5.58 -17.91
CA TRP A 266 18.09 4.29 -17.92
C TRP A 266 17.56 3.39 -16.82
N ASP A 267 16.97 2.29 -17.23
CA ASP A 267 16.64 1.19 -16.35
C ASP A 267 17.80 0.17 -16.42
N TYR A 268 18.66 0.20 -15.42
CA TYR A 268 19.77 -0.77 -15.32
C TYR A 268 19.21 -2.06 -14.72
N ARG A 269 19.21 -3.10 -15.49
CA ARG A 269 18.77 -4.44 -15.12
C ARG A 269 19.94 -5.40 -15.04
#